data_55f32961f7d851d6cb1c059c6f376d54
#
_entry.id   55f32961f7d851d6cb1c059c6f376d54
#
_cell.length_a   1.000
_cell.length_b   1.000
_cell.length_c   1.000
_cell.angle_alpha   90.00
_cell.angle_beta   90.00
_cell.angle_gamma   90.00
#
_symmetry.space_group_name_H-M   'P 1'
#
loop_
_entity.id
_entity.type
_entity.pdbx_description
1 polymer ?
#
loop_
_entity_poly.entity_id
_entity_poly.type
_entity_poly.pdbx_seq_one_letter_code
_entity_poly.pdbx_strand_id
1 'polypeptide(L)'
;MRCRGSITLFMCMTIMMITSLGYTLIETSRFYGVDSKAVLVTSTTADNTFSEYIKPLWEQYGILGIDRTHGTGDEGDGFLRDRILDFANMQTEGNVDYLSLNPIDVSIDDYMLLTDSDGAPFIHEAAICYRDNIGKELTSKVNDNSREVSNYENLNPMSLPAKNSSDEDNNLNLTEEQIRKGSSMVEDVNSFKSRGILEQVIPSDKEVSAESFNLSESVSHRNLHKGNSKNSTKASSLDKIVFSMYLKDKLSHFGKDLGHGGLKYELEYIVSGNDNDTDNLKGVVGRLLALRGSVNYVALYRDEARCNQALALSAALLAWTGNQGAIDAGKYAIMAAWAYMEGVLDVRLLLDGGKISMIKSQEEWTSDLFNIGACMSPDFKARNCETGMNYEDYILAFLVLESSRNESMRSLDVIENSMNSIPYYENLKMDNLICDMDMTIEYEADPMFFSLVTLDVPFLDFYQFKKKEYRSYL
;
A
#
# COMPACT_ATOMS: atom_id res chain seq x y z
N MET A 1 16.36 -48.49 83.79
CA MET A 1 16.93 -47.43 83.00
C MET A 1 16.72 -47.66 81.48
N ARG A 2 15.52 -47.78 81.03
CA ARG A 2 15.23 -48.09 79.56
C ARG A 2 14.39 -47.05 78.87
N CYS A 3 13.95 -45.95 79.53
CA CYS A 3 13.04 -45.00 78.88
C CYS A 3 13.70 -43.68 78.41
N ARG A 4 14.97 -43.39 78.79
CA ARG A 4 15.60 -42.13 78.40
C ARG A 4 16.10 -42.09 76.95
N GLY A 5 16.45 -43.20 76.28
CA GLY A 5 16.91 -43.28 74.92
C GLY A 5 15.75 -43.18 73.87
N SER A 6 14.53 -43.59 74.25
CA SER A 6 13.41 -43.54 73.33
C SER A 6 12.81 -42.09 73.15
N ILE A 7 12.91 -41.30 74.26
CA ILE A 7 12.44 -39.89 74.17
C ILE A 7 13.37 -39.02 73.32
N THR A 8 14.70 -39.23 73.51
CA THR A 8 15.67 -38.51 72.61
C THR A 8 15.54 -38.91 71.16
N LEU A 9 15.37 -40.17 70.87
CA LEU A 9 15.12 -40.65 69.49
C LEU A 9 13.82 -40.03 68.90
N PHE A 10 12.75 -40.04 69.70
CA PHE A 10 11.49 -39.43 69.31
C PHE A 10 11.63 -37.90 69.07
N MET A 11 12.33 -37.17 69.94
CA MET A 11 12.60 -35.74 69.74
C MET A 11 13.45 -35.48 68.51
N CYS A 12 14.50 -36.27 68.27
CA CYS A 12 15.30 -36.14 67.05
C CYS A 12 14.46 -36.36 65.76
N MET A 13 13.61 -37.39 65.77
CA MET A 13 12.71 -37.67 64.62
C MET A 13 11.68 -36.55 64.40
N THR A 14 11.09 -36.02 65.47
CA THR A 14 10.15 -34.90 65.36
C THR A 14 10.83 -33.61 64.88
N ILE A 15 12.05 -33.32 65.35
CA ILE A 15 12.80 -32.14 64.83
C ILE A 15 13.16 -32.35 63.38
N MET A 16 13.63 -33.51 62.97
CA MET A 16 13.89 -33.82 61.54
C MET A 16 12.64 -33.69 60.66
N MET A 17 11.48 -34.14 61.17
CA MET A 17 10.21 -34.02 60.44
C MET A 17 9.80 -32.55 60.31
N ILE A 18 9.90 -31.75 61.37
CA ILE A 18 9.55 -30.28 61.33
C ILE A 18 10.53 -29.53 60.42
N THR A 19 11.82 -29.80 60.45
CA THR A 19 12.81 -29.14 59.60
C THR A 19 12.62 -29.55 58.14
N SER A 20 12.34 -30.83 57.83
CA SER A 20 12.04 -31.31 56.50
C SER A 20 10.77 -30.60 55.96
N LEU A 21 9.71 -30.50 56.76
CA LEU A 21 8.49 -29.79 56.36
C LEU A 21 8.79 -28.32 56.11
N GLY A 22 9.62 -27.68 56.95
CA GLY A 22 10.05 -26.27 56.76
C GLY A 22 10.80 -26.07 55.43
N TYR A 23 11.76 -26.95 55.12
CA TYR A 23 12.49 -26.90 53.83
C TYR A 23 11.58 -27.10 52.64
N THR A 24 10.63 -28.04 52.71
CA THR A 24 9.68 -28.30 51.64
C THR A 24 8.77 -27.05 51.39
N LEU A 25 8.31 -26.40 52.47
CA LEU A 25 7.48 -25.18 52.34
C LEU A 25 8.26 -24.03 51.70
N ILE A 26 9.52 -23.83 52.10
CA ILE A 26 10.38 -22.77 51.57
C ILE A 26 10.65 -23.05 50.07
N GLU A 27 11.01 -24.29 49.72
CA GLU A 27 11.28 -24.70 48.34
C GLU A 27 10.04 -24.56 47.45
N THR A 28 8.87 -24.96 47.96
CA THR A 28 7.61 -24.78 47.24
C THR A 28 7.30 -23.30 46.99
N SER A 29 7.48 -22.45 48.02
CA SER A 29 7.30 -21.01 47.87
C SER A 29 8.28 -20.41 46.86
N ARG A 30 9.55 -20.86 46.90
CA ARG A 30 10.57 -20.47 45.92
C ARG A 30 10.20 -20.89 44.50
N PHE A 31 9.74 -22.13 44.30
CA PHE A 31 9.29 -22.64 43.00
C PHE A 31 8.21 -21.72 42.37
N TYR A 32 7.19 -21.34 43.14
CA TYR A 32 6.18 -20.38 42.67
C TYR A 32 6.74 -18.98 42.39
N GLY A 33 7.73 -18.55 43.20
CA GLY A 33 8.45 -17.31 42.96
C GLY A 33 9.24 -17.32 41.66
N VAL A 34 9.96 -18.42 41.39
CA VAL A 34 10.70 -18.64 40.12
C VAL A 34 9.76 -18.67 38.93
N ASP A 35 8.64 -19.41 39.03
CA ASP A 35 7.62 -19.48 37.99
C ASP A 35 7.03 -18.09 37.65
N SER A 36 6.71 -17.30 38.69
CA SER A 36 6.22 -15.93 38.51
C SER A 36 7.27 -15.00 37.88
N LYS A 37 8.56 -15.14 38.31
CA LYS A 37 9.66 -14.41 37.70
C LYS A 37 9.84 -14.78 36.21
N ALA A 38 9.76 -16.07 35.86
CA ALA A 38 9.85 -16.51 34.47
C ALA A 38 8.76 -15.88 33.60
N VAL A 39 7.51 -15.78 34.08
CA VAL A 39 6.43 -15.08 33.37
C VAL A 39 6.77 -13.60 33.17
N LEU A 40 7.22 -12.92 34.20
CA LEU A 40 7.57 -11.49 34.12
C LEU A 40 8.73 -11.26 33.14
N VAL A 41 9.81 -12.06 33.24
CA VAL A 41 10.96 -11.97 32.33
C VAL A 41 10.53 -12.19 30.89
N THR A 42 9.71 -13.23 30.62
CA THR A 42 9.22 -13.52 29.27
C THR A 42 8.41 -12.35 28.71
N SER A 43 7.46 -11.81 29.49
CA SER A 43 6.63 -10.68 29.05
C SER A 43 7.47 -9.42 28.78
N THR A 44 8.40 -9.08 29.68
CA THR A 44 9.29 -7.91 29.49
C THR A 44 10.26 -8.12 28.32
N THR A 45 10.76 -9.34 28.13
CA THR A 45 11.60 -9.70 26.97
C THR A 45 10.82 -9.50 25.66
N ALA A 46 9.58 -9.94 25.62
CA ALA A 46 8.72 -9.74 24.47
C ALA A 46 8.49 -8.24 24.17
N ASP A 47 8.22 -7.43 25.20
CA ASP A 47 8.08 -5.98 25.07
C ASP A 47 9.37 -5.31 24.57
N ASN A 48 10.53 -5.73 25.08
CA ASN A 48 11.83 -5.22 24.61
C ASN A 48 12.10 -5.59 23.17
N THR A 49 11.80 -6.82 22.76
CA THR A 49 11.94 -7.28 21.37
C THR A 49 11.08 -6.44 20.44
N PHE A 50 9.82 -6.21 20.78
CA PHE A 50 8.90 -5.39 19.99
C PHE A 50 9.22 -3.89 20.04
N SER A 51 10.07 -3.44 20.95
CA SER A 51 10.59 -2.06 20.96
C SER A 51 11.74 -1.84 19.96
N GLU A 52 12.34 -2.89 19.40
CA GLU A 52 13.39 -2.82 18.37
C GLU A 52 12.84 -2.69 16.93
N TYR A 53 11.71 -2.02 16.76
CA TYR A 53 11.16 -1.73 15.44
C TYR A 53 12.06 -0.80 14.62
N ILE A 54 11.90 -0.84 13.29
CA ILE A 54 12.68 -0.02 12.35
C ILE A 54 12.21 1.44 12.45
N LYS A 55 12.99 2.24 13.14
CA LYS A 55 12.65 3.63 13.44
C LYS A 55 12.38 4.49 12.19
N PRO A 56 13.21 4.50 11.11
CA PRO A 56 12.90 5.26 9.91
C PRO A 56 11.61 4.84 9.22
N LEU A 57 11.28 3.53 9.22
CA LEU A 57 10.04 3.02 8.67
C LEU A 57 8.81 3.56 9.42
N TRP A 58 8.89 3.62 10.74
CA TRP A 58 7.85 4.24 11.56
C TRP A 58 7.75 5.75 11.33
N GLU A 59 8.86 6.48 11.34
CA GLU A 59 8.86 7.94 11.21
C GLU A 59 8.33 8.42 9.86
N GLN A 60 8.67 7.73 8.78
CA GLN A 60 8.25 8.11 7.42
C GLN A 60 6.87 7.57 7.07
N TYR A 61 6.63 6.28 7.33
CA TYR A 61 5.45 5.58 6.85
C TYR A 61 4.45 5.22 7.94
N GLY A 62 4.83 5.29 9.23
CA GLY A 62 3.98 4.88 10.34
C GLY A 62 3.74 3.37 10.41
N ILE A 63 4.67 2.58 9.87
CA ILE A 63 4.63 1.11 9.85
C ILE A 63 5.65 0.57 10.83
N LEU A 64 5.24 -0.42 11.62
CA LEU A 64 6.06 -1.10 12.61
C LEU A 64 6.45 -2.50 12.09
N GLY A 65 7.66 -2.92 12.37
CA GLY A 65 8.13 -4.25 12.03
C GLY A 65 9.50 -4.51 12.62
N ILE A 66 9.73 -5.76 13.01
CA ILE A 66 11.03 -6.22 13.52
C ILE A 66 11.72 -6.95 12.37
N ASP A 67 12.93 -6.54 12.03
CA ASP A 67 13.74 -7.27 11.06
C ASP A 67 14.33 -8.53 11.71
N ARG A 68 13.82 -9.72 11.29
CA ARG A 68 14.31 -11.00 11.78
C ARG A 68 15.78 -11.28 11.46
N THR A 69 16.34 -10.59 10.47
CA THR A 69 17.73 -10.75 10.00
C THR A 69 18.69 -9.75 10.65
N HIS A 70 18.16 -8.81 11.40
CA HIS A 70 18.91 -7.76 12.08
C HIS A 70 19.84 -6.98 11.14
N GLY A 71 19.34 -6.63 9.94
CA GLY A 71 20.07 -5.84 8.93
C GLY A 71 21.03 -6.61 8.03
N THR A 72 21.20 -7.93 8.22
CA THR A 72 22.09 -8.73 7.38
C THR A 72 21.45 -9.11 6.04
N GLY A 73 20.11 -9.20 6.00
CA GLY A 73 19.36 -9.72 4.86
C GLY A 73 19.49 -11.24 4.64
N ASP A 74 20.18 -11.95 5.54
CA ASP A 74 20.38 -13.40 5.46
C ASP A 74 19.12 -14.17 5.82
N GLU A 75 19.01 -15.41 5.30
CA GLU A 75 17.88 -16.27 5.63
C GLU A 75 18.02 -16.86 7.04
N GLY A 76 16.97 -16.70 7.86
CA GLY A 76 16.86 -17.34 9.17
C GLY A 76 16.45 -16.39 10.30
N ASP A 77 16.04 -17.01 11.42
CA ASP A 77 15.61 -16.36 12.65
C ASP A 77 16.65 -16.43 13.77
N GLY A 78 17.87 -16.92 13.47
CA GLY A 78 18.94 -17.14 14.45
C GLY A 78 19.33 -15.86 15.19
N PHE A 79 19.54 -14.77 14.45
CA PHE A 79 19.88 -13.47 15.06
C PHE A 79 18.79 -12.95 16.01
N LEU A 80 17.53 -13.10 15.62
CA LEU A 80 16.40 -12.70 16.47
C LEU A 80 16.30 -13.56 17.72
N ARG A 81 16.52 -14.87 17.62
CA ARG A 81 16.56 -15.80 18.78
C ARG A 81 17.67 -15.43 19.75
N ASP A 82 18.89 -15.21 19.24
CA ASP A 82 20.02 -14.81 20.07
C ASP A 82 19.74 -13.49 20.77
N ARG A 83 19.11 -12.54 20.06
CA ARG A 83 18.74 -11.25 20.62
C ARG A 83 17.69 -11.35 21.74
N ILE A 84 16.67 -12.18 21.54
CA ILE A 84 15.64 -12.45 22.55
C ILE A 84 16.29 -13.11 23.78
N LEU A 85 17.23 -14.05 23.56
CA LEU A 85 17.95 -14.71 24.65
C LEU A 85 18.82 -13.71 25.43
N ASP A 86 19.48 -12.76 24.74
CA ASP A 86 20.24 -11.68 25.36
C ASP A 86 19.36 -10.80 26.26
N PHE A 87 18.18 -10.41 25.79
CA PHE A 87 17.22 -9.65 26.58
C PHE A 87 16.75 -10.41 27.82
N ALA A 88 16.49 -11.70 27.70
CA ALA A 88 16.11 -12.55 28.83
C ALA A 88 17.27 -12.65 29.84
N ASN A 89 18.51 -12.85 29.36
CA ASN A 89 19.72 -12.88 30.21
C ASN A 89 19.93 -11.56 30.96
N MET A 90 19.83 -10.41 30.28
CA MET A 90 19.98 -9.10 30.92
C MET A 90 19.00 -8.88 32.08
N GLN A 91 17.83 -9.48 32.06
CA GLN A 91 16.83 -9.36 33.11
C GLN A 91 17.01 -10.37 34.23
N THR A 92 17.74 -11.45 33.98
CA THR A 92 18.05 -12.49 34.99
C THR A 92 19.42 -12.29 35.62
N GLU A 93 20.34 -11.58 34.95
CA GLU A 93 21.64 -11.21 35.51
C GLU A 93 21.48 -10.21 36.65
N GLY A 94 21.81 -10.63 37.88
CA GLY A 94 21.78 -9.78 39.05
C GLY A 94 22.60 -10.36 40.20
N ASN A 95 23.24 -9.48 41.01
CA ASN A 95 23.97 -9.93 42.17
C ASN A 95 23.05 -10.61 43.17
N VAL A 96 23.32 -11.89 43.45
CA VAL A 96 22.67 -12.72 44.48
C VAL A 96 21.14 -12.83 44.28
N ASP A 97 20.73 -13.39 43.15
CA ASP A 97 19.32 -13.71 42.98
C ASP A 97 18.96 -15.02 43.70
N TYR A 98 18.16 -14.90 44.77
CA TYR A 98 17.65 -16.04 45.52
C TYR A 98 16.85 -17.04 44.61
N LEU A 99 16.32 -16.58 43.50
CA LEU A 99 15.49 -17.36 42.59
C LEU A 99 16.34 -18.15 41.57
N SER A 100 17.57 -17.70 41.24
CA SER A 100 18.52 -18.37 40.30
C SER A 100 17.87 -18.83 38.98
N LEU A 101 17.12 -17.93 38.35
CA LEU A 101 16.44 -18.21 37.07
C LEU A 101 17.39 -17.95 35.89
N ASN A 102 17.68 -18.96 35.08
CA ASN A 102 18.55 -18.87 33.91
C ASN A 102 17.79 -19.21 32.64
N PRO A 103 17.68 -18.29 31.64
CA PRO A 103 17.17 -18.62 30.32
C PRO A 103 18.19 -19.49 29.57
N ILE A 104 17.72 -20.57 28.94
CA ILE A 104 18.58 -21.57 28.29
C ILE A 104 18.33 -21.66 26.77
N ASP A 105 17.10 -21.45 26.35
CA ASP A 105 16.74 -21.54 24.92
C ASP A 105 15.53 -20.65 24.60
N VAL A 106 15.45 -20.26 23.33
CA VAL A 106 14.34 -19.47 22.77
C VAL A 106 13.84 -20.15 21.52
N SER A 107 12.54 -20.38 21.41
CA SER A 107 11.88 -20.78 20.17
C SER A 107 10.90 -19.71 19.70
N ILE A 108 10.91 -19.43 18.40
CA ILE A 108 9.87 -18.65 17.73
C ILE A 108 8.89 -19.65 17.15
N ASP A 109 7.70 -19.76 17.76
CA ASP A 109 6.75 -20.81 17.45
C ASP A 109 5.90 -20.46 16.23
N ASP A 110 5.47 -19.22 16.16
CA ASP A 110 4.55 -18.70 15.13
C ASP A 110 4.87 -17.22 14.89
N TYR A 111 4.88 -16.80 13.62
CA TYR A 111 5.09 -15.38 13.27
C TYR A 111 4.43 -15.03 11.95
N MET A 112 4.06 -13.76 11.80
CA MET A 112 3.47 -13.18 10.59
C MET A 112 4.39 -12.10 10.03
N LEU A 113 4.59 -12.12 8.72
CA LEU A 113 5.36 -11.12 7.99
C LEU A 113 4.44 -10.06 7.37
N LEU A 114 4.94 -8.84 7.19
CA LEU A 114 4.18 -7.77 6.54
C LEU A 114 3.69 -8.13 5.14
N THR A 115 4.42 -9.00 4.44
CA THR A 115 4.11 -9.45 3.08
C THR A 115 3.16 -10.64 3.01
N ASP A 116 2.80 -11.28 4.14
CA ASP A 116 1.93 -12.44 4.14
C ASP A 116 0.53 -12.12 3.61
N SER A 117 -0.14 -13.12 3.04
CA SER A 117 -1.50 -12.98 2.50
C SER A 117 -1.66 -11.81 1.53
N ASP A 118 -0.72 -11.66 0.60
CA ASP A 118 -0.68 -10.57 -0.38
C ASP A 118 -0.60 -9.15 0.28
N GLY A 119 0.15 -9.04 1.39
CA GLY A 119 0.36 -7.79 2.12
C GLY A 119 -0.82 -7.35 2.98
N ALA A 120 -1.74 -8.26 3.33
CA ALA A 120 -2.89 -7.94 4.17
C ALA A 120 -2.51 -7.38 5.56
N PRO A 121 -1.45 -7.86 6.27
CA PRO A 121 -0.97 -7.25 7.49
C PRO A 121 -0.54 -5.79 7.29
N PHE A 122 0.22 -5.51 6.24
CA PHE A 122 0.65 -4.15 5.89
C PHE A 122 -0.54 -3.22 5.63
N ILE A 123 -1.53 -3.65 4.81
CA ILE A 123 -2.75 -2.88 4.55
C ILE A 123 -3.49 -2.58 5.85
N HIS A 124 -3.59 -3.56 6.74
CA HIS A 124 -4.31 -3.42 8.00
C HIS A 124 -3.63 -2.44 8.94
N GLU A 125 -2.32 -2.56 9.11
CA GLU A 125 -1.51 -1.66 9.95
C GLU A 125 -1.55 -0.20 9.44
N ALA A 126 -1.33 0.00 8.14
CA ALA A 126 -1.43 1.31 7.51
C ALA A 126 -2.84 1.91 7.67
N ALA A 127 -3.89 1.09 7.54
CA ALA A 127 -5.26 1.53 7.73
C ALA A 127 -5.54 1.92 9.20
N ILE A 128 -5.02 1.19 10.18
CA ILE A 128 -5.14 1.55 11.61
C ILE A 128 -4.43 2.88 11.88
N CYS A 129 -3.17 3.01 11.45
CA CYS A 129 -2.38 4.22 11.65
C CYS A 129 -3.05 5.48 11.07
N TYR A 130 -3.75 5.34 9.95
CA TYR A 130 -4.32 6.46 9.21
C TYR A 130 -5.80 6.73 9.50
N ARG A 131 -6.54 5.75 10.04
CA ARG A 131 -8.00 5.81 10.25
C ARG A 131 -8.46 6.96 11.14
N ASP A 132 -7.70 7.27 12.18
CA ASP A 132 -8.05 8.32 13.13
C ASP A 132 -7.99 9.72 12.51
N ASN A 133 -7.30 9.86 11.37
CA ASN A 133 -7.15 11.13 10.64
C ASN A 133 -8.23 11.33 9.55
N ILE A 134 -9.09 10.32 9.31
CA ILE A 134 -10.04 10.33 8.19
C ILE A 134 -11.48 10.48 8.69
N GLY A 135 -12.17 11.51 8.19
CA GLY A 135 -13.62 11.64 8.34
C GLY A 135 -14.39 10.67 7.42
N LYS A 136 -15.51 10.11 7.90
CA LYS A 136 -16.40 9.23 7.11
C LYS A 136 -16.85 9.85 5.78
N GLU A 137 -17.03 11.15 5.73
CA GLU A 137 -17.44 11.90 4.55
C GLU A 137 -16.38 11.82 3.43
N LEU A 138 -15.09 11.92 3.79
CA LEU A 138 -14.00 11.81 2.82
C LEU A 138 -13.90 10.41 2.22
N THR A 139 -14.05 9.37 3.04
CA THR A 139 -14.05 7.97 2.57
C THR A 139 -15.20 7.69 1.61
N SER A 140 -16.41 8.24 1.90
CA SER A 140 -17.57 8.12 1.01
C SER A 140 -17.29 8.81 -0.34
N LYS A 141 -16.76 10.04 -0.32
CA LYS A 141 -16.42 10.77 -1.55
C LYS A 141 -15.41 10.03 -2.43
N VAL A 142 -14.37 9.46 -1.83
CA VAL A 142 -13.36 8.66 -2.57
C VAL A 142 -14.00 7.43 -3.21
N ASN A 143 -14.87 6.73 -2.49
CA ASN A 143 -15.58 5.58 -3.02
C ASN A 143 -16.51 5.95 -4.19
N ASP A 144 -17.24 7.07 -4.06
CA ASP A 144 -18.13 7.56 -5.11
C ASP A 144 -17.35 7.97 -6.37
N ASN A 145 -16.25 8.71 -6.21
CA ASN A 145 -15.35 9.07 -7.31
C ASN A 145 -14.80 7.82 -8.01
N SER A 146 -14.34 6.82 -7.25
CA SER A 146 -13.78 5.58 -7.82
C SER A 146 -14.84 4.78 -8.59
N ARG A 147 -16.07 4.71 -8.10
CA ARG A 147 -17.18 4.09 -8.83
C ARG A 147 -17.51 4.82 -10.12
N GLU A 148 -17.51 6.14 -10.08
CA GLU A 148 -17.78 6.95 -11.26
C GLU A 148 -16.67 6.75 -12.32
N VAL A 149 -15.40 6.78 -11.93
CA VAL A 149 -14.27 6.47 -12.81
C VAL A 149 -14.42 5.09 -13.42
N SER A 150 -14.69 4.05 -12.62
CA SER A 150 -14.88 2.67 -13.08
C SER A 150 -16.01 2.53 -14.12
N ASN A 151 -17.12 3.24 -13.90
CA ASN A 151 -18.26 3.22 -14.84
C ASN A 151 -17.88 3.74 -16.22
N TYR A 152 -17.04 4.78 -16.28
CA TYR A 152 -16.61 5.36 -17.56
C TYR A 152 -15.41 4.65 -18.19
N GLU A 153 -14.52 4.05 -17.42
CA GLU A 153 -13.44 3.21 -17.96
C GLU A 153 -13.98 1.97 -18.68
N ASN A 154 -15.05 1.38 -18.17
CA ASN A 154 -15.69 0.20 -18.76
C ASN A 154 -16.67 0.54 -19.92
N LEU A 155 -16.91 1.83 -20.16
CA LEU A 155 -17.82 2.25 -21.20
C LEU A 155 -17.14 2.21 -22.57
N ASN A 156 -17.75 1.50 -23.53
CA ASN A 156 -17.34 1.58 -24.92
C ASN A 156 -18.16 2.67 -25.64
N PRO A 157 -17.57 3.84 -25.94
CA PRO A 157 -18.29 4.93 -26.61
C PRO A 157 -18.89 4.55 -27.96
N MET A 158 -18.28 3.59 -28.66
CA MET A 158 -18.74 3.09 -29.99
C MET A 158 -19.99 2.21 -29.87
N SER A 159 -20.37 1.73 -28.69
CA SER A 159 -21.58 0.93 -28.47
C SER A 159 -22.84 1.77 -28.26
N LEU A 160 -22.71 3.10 -28.20
CA LEU A 160 -23.87 3.96 -28.10
C LEU A 160 -24.77 3.83 -29.35
N PRO A 161 -26.11 3.77 -29.17
CA PRO A 161 -27.04 3.60 -30.29
C PRO A 161 -26.89 4.76 -31.28
N ALA A 162 -26.96 4.46 -32.57
CA ALA A 162 -26.92 5.49 -33.59
C ALA A 162 -28.15 6.44 -33.40
N LYS A 163 -27.88 7.74 -33.23
CA LYS A 163 -28.95 8.73 -33.30
C LYS A 163 -29.35 8.93 -34.75
N ASN A 164 -30.60 8.59 -35.09
CA ASN A 164 -31.16 8.94 -36.39
C ASN A 164 -31.20 10.47 -36.50
N SER A 165 -30.43 11.03 -37.42
CA SER A 165 -30.58 12.41 -37.81
C SER A 165 -31.93 12.56 -38.52
N SER A 166 -32.89 13.27 -37.91
CA SER A 166 -34.10 13.70 -38.60
C SER A 166 -33.71 14.72 -39.66
N ASP A 167 -34.30 14.61 -40.84
CA ASP A 167 -34.02 15.49 -42.00
C ASP A 167 -34.26 17.01 -41.70
N GLU A 168 -34.92 17.34 -40.62
CA GLU A 168 -35.22 18.71 -40.19
C GLU A 168 -34.05 19.44 -39.52
N ASP A 169 -33.03 18.72 -39.01
CA ASP A 169 -31.92 19.30 -38.21
C ASP A 169 -30.68 19.72 -39.04
N ASN A 170 -30.71 19.51 -40.38
CA ASN A 170 -29.53 19.70 -41.24
C ASN A 170 -29.30 21.15 -41.74
N ASN A 171 -29.95 22.16 -41.15
CA ASN A 171 -29.88 23.55 -41.64
C ASN A 171 -28.74 24.41 -41.09
N LEU A 172 -27.67 23.82 -40.54
CA LEU A 172 -26.47 24.57 -40.20
C LEU A 172 -25.66 24.89 -41.46
N ASN A 173 -25.84 26.10 -42.01
CA ASN A 173 -25.04 26.59 -43.14
C ASN A 173 -23.63 26.95 -42.63
N LEU A 174 -22.65 26.03 -42.85
CA LEU A 174 -21.25 26.30 -42.55
C LEU A 174 -20.66 27.27 -43.61
N THR A 175 -19.80 28.16 -43.15
CA THR A 175 -19.04 29.03 -44.05
C THR A 175 -17.91 28.23 -44.72
N GLU A 176 -17.45 28.68 -45.89
CA GLU A 176 -16.31 28.08 -46.58
C GLU A 176 -15.05 28.00 -45.71
N GLU A 177 -14.83 28.99 -44.84
CA GLU A 177 -13.73 28.99 -43.92
C GLU A 177 -13.86 27.92 -42.82
N GLN A 178 -15.07 27.70 -42.31
CA GLN A 178 -15.35 26.60 -41.35
C GLN A 178 -15.12 25.23 -41.96
N ILE A 179 -15.60 25.04 -43.20
CA ILE A 179 -15.39 23.77 -43.95
C ILE A 179 -13.91 23.55 -44.18
N ARG A 180 -13.15 24.56 -44.60
CA ARG A 180 -11.71 24.49 -44.80
C ARG A 180 -10.94 24.12 -43.53
N LYS A 181 -11.26 24.79 -42.40
CA LYS A 181 -10.65 24.51 -41.08
C LYS A 181 -11.02 23.10 -40.58
N GLY A 182 -12.24 22.67 -40.81
CA GLY A 182 -12.71 21.35 -40.41
C GLY A 182 -12.23 20.20 -41.30
N SER A 183 -11.88 20.47 -42.57
CA SER A 183 -11.46 19.41 -43.53
C SER A 183 -10.19 18.70 -43.15
N SER A 184 -9.21 19.37 -42.53
CA SER A 184 -7.95 18.77 -42.07
C SER A 184 -8.02 18.23 -40.65
N MET A 185 -9.09 18.52 -39.89
CA MET A 185 -9.17 18.25 -38.46
C MET A 185 -8.87 16.80 -38.08
N VAL A 186 -9.47 15.82 -38.77
CA VAL A 186 -9.29 14.40 -38.45
C VAL A 186 -7.85 13.94 -38.75
N GLU A 187 -7.27 14.43 -39.85
CA GLU A 187 -5.86 14.14 -40.20
C GLU A 187 -4.89 14.81 -39.23
N ASP A 188 -5.15 16.08 -38.90
CA ASP A 188 -4.33 16.85 -37.92
C ASP A 188 -4.33 16.17 -36.55
N VAL A 189 -5.52 15.75 -36.04
CA VAL A 189 -5.64 15.02 -34.77
C VAL A 189 -4.94 13.67 -34.82
N ASN A 190 -5.05 12.93 -35.94
CA ASN A 190 -4.34 11.66 -36.10
C ASN A 190 -2.82 11.85 -36.15
N SER A 191 -2.35 12.89 -36.83
CA SER A 191 -0.94 13.27 -36.83
C SER A 191 -0.46 13.68 -35.43
N PHE A 192 -1.28 14.43 -34.69
CA PHE A 192 -0.99 14.81 -33.30
C PHE A 192 -0.94 13.59 -32.39
N LYS A 193 -1.87 12.62 -32.54
CA LYS A 193 -1.85 11.33 -31.81
C LYS A 193 -0.59 10.50 -32.04
N SER A 194 0.05 10.63 -33.22
CA SER A 194 1.28 9.89 -33.53
C SER A 194 2.49 10.37 -32.73
N ARG A 195 2.43 11.53 -32.10
CA ARG A 195 3.44 12.02 -31.14
C ARG A 195 3.39 11.20 -29.87
N GLY A 196 4.47 11.24 -29.09
CA GLY A 196 4.49 10.63 -27.77
C GLY A 196 3.39 11.17 -26.85
N ILE A 197 2.73 10.31 -26.07
CA ILE A 197 1.60 10.72 -25.21
C ILE A 197 2.03 11.86 -24.27
N LEU A 198 3.21 11.78 -23.68
CA LEU A 198 3.72 12.82 -22.78
C LEU A 198 3.99 14.14 -23.51
N GLU A 199 4.48 14.09 -24.74
CA GLU A 199 4.67 15.28 -25.57
C GLU A 199 3.38 16.05 -25.87
N GLN A 200 2.25 15.34 -25.87
CA GLN A 200 0.94 15.92 -26.11
C GLN A 200 0.39 16.68 -24.89
N VAL A 201 0.75 16.26 -23.65
CA VAL A 201 0.05 16.70 -22.44
C VAL A 201 0.94 17.34 -21.39
N ILE A 202 2.26 17.13 -21.41
CA ILE A 202 3.14 17.74 -20.41
C ILE A 202 3.24 19.26 -20.68
N PRO A 203 2.98 20.10 -19.67
CA PRO A 203 3.21 21.53 -19.77
C PRO A 203 4.67 21.85 -20.10
N SER A 204 4.90 22.88 -20.91
CA SER A 204 6.23 23.24 -21.41
C SER A 204 7.24 23.66 -20.31
N ASP A 205 6.75 23.99 -19.13
CA ASP A 205 7.51 24.42 -17.95
C ASP A 205 7.87 23.27 -17.00
N LYS A 206 7.41 22.02 -17.27
CA LYS A 206 7.63 20.88 -16.40
C LYS A 206 8.57 19.85 -17.03
N GLU A 207 9.56 19.43 -16.25
CA GLU A 207 10.46 18.34 -16.59
C GLU A 207 9.92 17.00 -16.08
N VAL A 208 10.14 15.94 -16.87
CA VAL A 208 9.77 14.57 -16.52
C VAL A 208 10.97 13.86 -15.92
N SER A 209 10.80 13.23 -14.75
CA SER A 209 11.83 12.40 -14.14
C SER A 209 12.11 11.15 -14.99
N ALA A 210 13.38 10.75 -15.01
CA ALA A 210 13.83 9.50 -15.63
C ALA A 210 14.46 8.53 -14.60
N GLU A 211 14.16 8.73 -13.31
CA GLU A 211 14.62 7.83 -12.25
C GLU A 211 14.04 6.42 -12.48
N SER A 212 14.83 5.42 -12.10
CA SER A 212 14.49 4.01 -12.28
C SER A 212 15.04 3.15 -11.15
N PHE A 213 14.44 1.97 -10.94
CA PHE A 213 14.95 0.99 -10.00
C PHE A 213 14.86 -0.45 -10.56
N ASN A 214 15.52 -1.40 -9.88
CA ASN A 214 15.58 -2.79 -10.35
C ASN A 214 14.34 -3.58 -9.94
N LEU A 215 13.40 -3.80 -10.86
CA LEU A 215 12.21 -4.60 -10.62
C LEU A 215 12.47 -6.06 -10.27
N SER A 216 13.56 -6.67 -10.76
CA SER A 216 13.79 -8.11 -10.60
C SER A 216 14.02 -8.52 -9.13
N GLU A 217 14.49 -7.59 -8.31
CA GLU A 217 14.77 -7.79 -6.88
C GLU A 217 13.67 -7.22 -5.97
N SER A 218 12.65 -6.62 -6.55
CA SER A 218 11.57 -5.98 -5.80
C SER A 218 10.63 -7.01 -5.14
N VAL A 219 9.90 -6.59 -4.11
CA VAL A 219 8.94 -7.40 -3.35
C VAL A 219 7.88 -8.03 -4.26
N SER A 220 7.39 -7.26 -5.23
CA SER A 220 6.34 -7.70 -6.16
C SER A 220 6.80 -8.77 -7.16
N HIS A 221 8.12 -8.93 -7.38
CA HIS A 221 8.68 -9.80 -8.42
C HIS A 221 9.52 -10.96 -7.88
N ARG A 222 10.14 -10.84 -6.69
CA ARG A 222 10.94 -11.91 -6.10
C ARG A 222 10.07 -12.95 -5.40
N ASN A 223 10.66 -14.12 -5.12
CA ASN A 223 10.05 -15.11 -4.22
C ASN A 223 10.15 -14.60 -2.79
N LEU A 224 9.01 -14.39 -2.15
CA LEU A 224 8.92 -13.85 -0.80
C LEU A 224 9.08 -14.95 0.25
N HIS A 225 9.71 -14.60 1.36
CA HIS A 225 9.61 -15.38 2.58
C HIS A 225 8.16 -15.38 3.06
N LYS A 226 7.79 -16.41 3.80
CA LYS A 226 6.44 -16.58 4.36
C LYS A 226 6.54 -16.83 5.85
N GLY A 227 5.68 -16.16 6.59
CA GLY A 227 5.42 -16.49 7.96
C GLY A 227 4.75 -17.86 8.10
N ASN A 228 4.77 -18.38 9.30
CA ASN A 228 4.13 -19.66 9.65
C ASN A 228 2.88 -19.45 10.53
N SER A 229 2.42 -18.20 10.69
CA SER A 229 1.25 -17.88 11.50
C SER A 229 -0.01 -18.57 10.99
N LYS A 230 -0.78 -19.14 11.92
CA LYS A 230 -2.10 -19.71 11.66
C LYS A 230 -3.19 -18.65 11.58
N ASN A 231 -2.89 -17.45 12.09
CA ASN A 231 -3.76 -16.31 12.01
C ASN A 231 -3.68 -15.71 10.60
N SER A 232 -4.80 -15.47 9.95
CA SER A 232 -4.84 -14.77 8.67
C SER A 232 -5.49 -13.40 8.87
N THR A 233 -4.72 -12.36 8.72
CA THR A 233 -5.27 -11.00 8.63
C THR A 233 -5.96 -10.84 7.28
N LYS A 234 -7.17 -10.29 7.27
CA LYS A 234 -7.91 -9.97 6.04
C LYS A 234 -8.24 -8.49 6.05
N ALA A 235 -7.74 -7.78 5.06
CA ALA A 235 -8.13 -6.39 4.85
C ALA A 235 -9.59 -6.30 4.43
N SER A 236 -10.37 -5.45 5.08
CA SER A 236 -11.75 -5.14 4.69
C SER A 236 -11.77 -4.21 3.48
N SER A 237 -12.92 -4.10 2.80
CA SER A 237 -13.08 -3.13 1.71
C SER A 237 -12.89 -1.68 2.17
N LEU A 238 -13.19 -1.39 3.44
CA LEU A 238 -12.95 -0.08 4.03
C LEU A 238 -11.44 0.14 4.25
N ASP A 239 -10.73 -0.87 4.76
CA ASP A 239 -9.27 -0.78 4.96
C ASP A 239 -8.56 -0.51 3.64
N LYS A 240 -9.03 -1.08 2.53
CA LYS A 240 -8.49 -0.82 1.19
C LYS A 240 -8.62 0.66 0.79
N ILE A 241 -9.80 1.27 0.96
CA ILE A 241 -9.99 2.69 0.64
C ILE A 241 -9.11 3.57 1.54
N VAL A 242 -9.06 3.26 2.84
CA VAL A 242 -8.21 3.96 3.80
C VAL A 242 -6.74 3.81 3.45
N PHE A 243 -6.32 2.61 3.02
CA PHE A 243 -4.97 2.33 2.56
C PHE A 243 -4.59 3.13 1.31
N SER A 244 -5.46 3.19 0.28
CA SER A 244 -5.20 4.04 -0.90
C SER A 244 -5.06 5.53 -0.51
N MET A 245 -5.84 5.99 0.47
CA MET A 245 -5.71 7.37 0.99
C MET A 245 -4.41 7.58 1.76
N TYR A 246 -3.99 6.57 2.55
CA TYR A 246 -2.69 6.57 3.22
C TYR A 246 -1.55 6.65 2.20
N LEU A 247 -1.58 5.86 1.13
CA LEU A 247 -0.57 5.89 0.06
C LEU A 247 -0.48 7.27 -0.59
N LYS A 248 -1.62 7.89 -0.92
CA LYS A 248 -1.66 9.25 -1.49
C LYS A 248 -0.97 10.29 -0.60
N ASP A 249 -1.08 10.15 0.72
CA ASP A 249 -0.48 11.08 1.68
C ASP A 249 1.02 10.83 1.87
N LYS A 250 1.43 9.56 1.90
CA LYS A 250 2.77 9.10 2.25
C LYS A 250 3.73 8.94 1.07
N LEU A 251 3.24 8.92 -0.17
CA LEU A 251 4.04 8.68 -1.36
C LEU A 251 4.06 9.87 -2.31
N SER A 252 5.14 9.97 -3.08
CA SER A 252 5.36 11.00 -4.09
C SER A 252 4.56 10.69 -5.37
N HIS A 253 4.23 11.73 -6.12
CA HIS A 253 3.61 11.63 -7.44
C HIS A 253 3.99 12.84 -8.31
N PHE A 254 3.62 12.83 -9.58
CA PHE A 254 3.85 13.97 -10.46
C PHE A 254 3.25 15.26 -9.87
N GLY A 255 4.10 16.22 -9.60
CA GLY A 255 3.75 17.51 -8.98
C GLY A 255 3.93 17.57 -7.45
N LYS A 256 4.23 16.43 -6.78
CA LYS A 256 4.49 16.37 -5.32
C LYS A 256 5.65 15.39 -5.04
N ASP A 257 6.82 15.92 -4.72
CA ASP A 257 8.01 15.15 -4.33
C ASP A 257 8.22 15.26 -2.82
N LEU A 258 8.19 14.12 -2.11
CA LEU A 258 8.40 14.02 -0.66
C LEU A 258 9.89 13.77 -0.30
N GLY A 259 10.75 13.56 -1.30
CA GLY A 259 12.19 13.41 -1.11
C GLY A 259 12.63 12.09 -0.46
N HIS A 260 11.86 11.01 -0.64
CA HIS A 260 12.16 9.70 -0.06
C HIS A 260 13.38 9.00 -0.70
N GLY A 261 13.89 9.49 -1.82
CA GLY A 261 14.87 8.79 -2.64
C GLY A 261 14.23 7.72 -3.55
N GLY A 262 14.87 7.34 -4.62
CA GLY A 262 14.32 6.39 -5.58
C GLY A 262 13.40 7.05 -6.62
N LEU A 263 12.24 6.45 -6.93
CA LEU A 263 11.30 7.01 -7.89
C LEU A 263 10.67 8.30 -7.38
N LYS A 264 10.43 9.25 -8.29
CA LYS A 264 9.67 10.48 -7.99
C LYS A 264 8.18 10.33 -8.25
N TYR A 265 7.79 9.34 -9.05
CA TYR A 265 6.40 9.06 -9.41
C TYR A 265 5.95 7.72 -8.82
N GLU A 266 6.00 7.65 -7.47
CA GLU A 266 5.74 6.45 -6.68
C GLU A 266 4.30 5.94 -6.82
N LEU A 267 3.32 6.86 -6.81
CA LEU A 267 1.91 6.47 -6.99
C LEU A 267 1.63 6.01 -8.42
N GLU A 268 2.25 6.64 -9.42
CA GLU A 268 2.15 6.22 -10.81
C GLU A 268 2.78 4.84 -11.02
N TYR A 269 3.86 4.53 -10.29
CA TYR A 269 4.44 3.19 -10.27
C TYR A 269 3.45 2.16 -9.74
N ILE A 270 2.78 2.43 -8.63
CA ILE A 270 1.80 1.49 -8.05
C ILE A 270 0.69 1.17 -9.07
N VAL A 271 0.22 2.17 -9.82
CA VAL A 271 -0.81 2.00 -10.85
C VAL A 271 -0.26 1.28 -12.10
N SER A 272 0.94 1.67 -12.59
CA SER A 272 1.45 1.23 -13.90
C SER A 272 2.39 0.04 -13.83
N GLY A 273 3.27 -0.03 -12.81
CA GLY A 273 4.18 -1.14 -12.54
C GLY A 273 5.39 -1.24 -13.46
N ASN A 274 5.89 -0.13 -14.02
CA ASN A 274 7.10 -0.10 -14.84
C ASN A 274 8.33 0.27 -14.00
N ASP A 275 9.52 -0.01 -14.49
CA ASP A 275 10.79 0.18 -13.79
C ASP A 275 11.29 1.64 -13.74
N ASN A 276 10.65 2.56 -14.45
CA ASN A 276 11.08 3.95 -14.53
C ASN A 276 9.90 4.95 -14.47
N ASP A 277 10.20 6.15 -13.98
CA ASP A 277 9.24 7.22 -13.80
C ASP A 277 8.53 7.64 -15.10
N THR A 278 9.29 7.74 -16.19
CA THR A 278 8.74 8.17 -17.48
C THR A 278 7.64 7.24 -17.98
N ASP A 279 7.86 5.92 -17.94
CA ASP A 279 6.87 4.94 -18.40
C ASP A 279 5.71 4.79 -17.41
N ASN A 280 5.95 4.99 -16.12
CA ASN A 280 4.89 5.02 -15.10
C ASN A 280 3.94 6.21 -15.33
N LEU A 281 4.49 7.41 -15.50
CA LEU A 281 3.68 8.59 -15.81
C LEU A 281 2.93 8.43 -17.14
N LYS A 282 3.59 7.88 -18.17
CA LYS A 282 2.96 7.60 -19.47
C LYS A 282 1.79 6.62 -19.35
N GLY A 283 1.91 5.60 -18.50
CA GLY A 283 0.83 4.64 -18.22
C GLY A 283 -0.40 5.33 -17.60
N VAL A 284 -0.20 6.11 -16.55
CA VAL A 284 -1.28 6.85 -15.87
C VAL A 284 -1.90 7.91 -16.77
N VAL A 285 -1.08 8.69 -17.48
CA VAL A 285 -1.55 9.70 -18.43
C VAL A 285 -2.35 9.06 -19.57
N GLY A 286 -1.89 7.91 -20.08
CA GLY A 286 -2.61 7.14 -21.09
C GLY A 286 -3.99 6.68 -20.61
N ARG A 287 -4.08 6.19 -19.37
CA ARG A 287 -5.33 5.80 -18.72
C ARG A 287 -6.27 7.00 -18.54
N LEU A 288 -5.75 8.13 -18.06
CA LEU A 288 -6.49 9.39 -17.94
C LEU A 288 -7.03 9.89 -19.28
N LEU A 289 -6.20 9.89 -20.31
CA LEU A 289 -6.58 10.36 -21.62
C LEU A 289 -7.68 9.48 -22.24
N ALA A 290 -7.60 8.16 -22.07
CA ALA A 290 -8.64 7.23 -22.51
C ALA A 290 -9.96 7.49 -21.76
N LEU A 291 -9.90 7.63 -20.43
CA LEU A 291 -11.06 7.96 -19.60
C LEU A 291 -11.70 9.28 -20.02
N ARG A 292 -10.91 10.36 -20.09
CA ARG A 292 -11.41 11.70 -20.46
C ARG A 292 -11.96 11.73 -21.87
N GLY A 293 -11.30 11.06 -22.82
CA GLY A 293 -11.77 10.91 -24.17
C GLY A 293 -13.15 10.23 -24.24
N SER A 294 -13.34 9.16 -23.46
CA SER A 294 -14.63 8.44 -23.38
C SER A 294 -15.73 9.30 -22.77
N VAL A 295 -15.45 9.96 -21.64
CA VAL A 295 -16.41 10.87 -20.98
C VAL A 295 -16.80 12.03 -21.88
N ASN A 296 -15.83 12.68 -22.52
CA ASN A 296 -16.06 13.80 -23.43
C ASN A 296 -16.83 13.37 -24.67
N TYR A 297 -16.60 12.17 -25.18
CA TYR A 297 -17.41 11.62 -26.27
C TYR A 297 -18.88 11.44 -25.88
N VAL A 298 -19.16 10.95 -24.68
CA VAL A 298 -20.52 10.81 -24.15
C VAL A 298 -21.17 12.19 -23.97
N ALA A 299 -20.42 13.19 -23.51
CA ALA A 299 -20.90 14.56 -23.38
C ALA A 299 -21.27 15.13 -24.75
N LEU A 300 -20.42 14.97 -25.77
CA LEU A 300 -20.72 15.36 -27.17
C LEU A 300 -21.95 14.65 -27.71
N TYR A 301 -22.06 13.35 -27.49
CA TYR A 301 -23.18 12.53 -27.96
C TYR A 301 -24.52 13.01 -27.36
N ARG A 302 -24.53 13.53 -26.13
CA ARG A 302 -25.73 14.07 -25.46
C ARG A 302 -26.06 15.50 -25.87
N ASP A 303 -25.09 16.26 -26.36
CA ASP A 303 -25.26 17.65 -26.79
C ASP A 303 -25.70 17.70 -28.26
N GLU A 304 -27.00 18.00 -28.48
CA GLU A 304 -27.59 18.05 -29.84
C GLU A 304 -26.93 19.12 -30.70
N ALA A 305 -26.63 20.30 -30.18
CA ALA A 305 -26.02 21.38 -30.93
C ALA A 305 -24.64 20.97 -31.48
N ARG A 306 -23.80 20.34 -30.67
CA ARG A 306 -22.47 19.86 -31.05
C ARG A 306 -22.58 18.64 -32.01
N CYS A 307 -23.53 17.72 -31.77
CA CYS A 307 -23.80 16.65 -32.67
C CYS A 307 -24.16 17.15 -34.07
N ASN A 308 -24.98 18.21 -34.15
CA ASN A 308 -25.40 18.82 -35.41
C ASN A 308 -24.26 19.58 -36.11
N GLN A 309 -23.36 20.21 -35.38
CA GLN A 309 -22.12 20.77 -35.94
C GLN A 309 -21.23 19.71 -36.57
N ALA A 310 -21.02 18.57 -35.87
CA ALA A 310 -20.25 17.45 -36.41
C ALA A 310 -20.92 16.81 -37.66
N LEU A 311 -22.25 16.70 -37.63
CA LEU A 311 -23.03 16.20 -38.79
C LEU A 311 -22.94 17.15 -39.99
N ALA A 312 -23.13 18.46 -39.77
CA ALA A 312 -23.04 19.48 -40.83
C ALA A 312 -21.63 19.47 -41.48
N LEU A 313 -20.56 19.37 -40.66
CA LEU A 313 -19.21 19.25 -41.20
C LEU A 313 -19.01 17.94 -41.99
N SER A 314 -19.48 16.82 -41.46
CA SER A 314 -19.39 15.51 -42.16
C SER A 314 -20.16 15.56 -43.47
N ALA A 315 -21.37 16.13 -43.49
CA ALA A 315 -22.15 16.29 -44.69
C ALA A 315 -21.44 17.18 -45.72
N ALA A 316 -20.88 18.34 -45.28
CA ALA A 316 -20.13 19.22 -46.19
C ALA A 316 -18.90 18.53 -46.83
N LEU A 317 -18.24 17.63 -46.10
CA LEU A 317 -17.04 16.90 -46.58
C LEU A 317 -17.38 15.67 -47.44
N LEU A 318 -18.49 14.97 -47.14
CA LEU A 318 -18.78 13.64 -47.71
C LEU A 318 -20.06 13.58 -48.55
N ALA A 319 -20.82 14.71 -48.73
CA ALA A 319 -22.03 14.75 -49.55
C ALA A 319 -21.80 14.32 -51.00
N TRP A 320 -20.63 14.55 -51.58
CA TRP A 320 -20.23 14.13 -52.89
C TRP A 320 -20.24 12.59 -53.09
N THR A 321 -20.17 11.82 -52.01
CA THR A 321 -20.25 10.35 -52.05
C THR A 321 -21.66 9.82 -52.35
N GLY A 322 -22.70 10.65 -52.09
CA GLY A 322 -24.10 10.27 -52.15
C GLY A 322 -24.51 9.16 -51.17
N ASN A 323 -23.68 8.86 -50.14
CA ASN A 323 -23.88 7.77 -49.22
C ASN A 323 -24.10 8.31 -47.79
N GLN A 324 -25.34 8.21 -47.29
CA GLN A 324 -25.71 8.63 -45.95
C GLN A 324 -24.89 7.90 -44.87
N GLY A 325 -24.62 6.60 -45.06
CA GLY A 325 -23.78 5.85 -44.12
C GLY A 325 -22.34 6.38 -44.00
N ALA A 326 -21.79 6.96 -45.10
CA ALA A 326 -20.48 7.61 -45.06
C ALA A 326 -20.53 8.93 -44.27
N ILE A 327 -21.63 9.70 -44.42
CA ILE A 327 -21.84 10.93 -43.65
C ILE A 327 -21.97 10.62 -42.15
N ASP A 328 -22.75 9.59 -41.79
CA ASP A 328 -22.91 9.19 -40.37
C ASP A 328 -21.60 8.66 -39.79
N ALA A 329 -20.84 7.86 -40.52
CA ALA A 329 -19.50 7.42 -40.08
C ALA A 329 -18.54 8.60 -39.91
N GLY A 330 -18.56 9.57 -40.81
CA GLY A 330 -17.78 10.79 -40.73
C GLY A 330 -18.13 11.63 -39.48
N LYS A 331 -19.44 11.79 -39.18
CA LYS A 331 -19.91 12.45 -37.95
C LYS A 331 -19.26 11.83 -36.72
N TYR A 332 -19.31 10.50 -36.56
CA TYR A 332 -18.74 9.83 -35.38
C TYR A 332 -17.22 9.93 -35.35
N ALA A 333 -16.52 9.90 -36.46
CA ALA A 333 -15.08 10.11 -36.52
C ALA A 333 -14.70 11.54 -36.11
N ILE A 334 -15.44 12.54 -36.55
CA ILE A 334 -15.25 13.94 -36.12
C ILE A 334 -15.49 14.11 -34.62
N MET A 335 -16.58 13.53 -34.11
CA MET A 335 -16.87 13.56 -32.65
C MET A 335 -15.78 12.89 -31.84
N ALA A 336 -15.23 11.74 -32.27
CA ALA A 336 -14.14 11.04 -31.60
C ALA A 336 -12.85 11.86 -31.59
N ALA A 337 -12.49 12.49 -32.70
CA ALA A 337 -11.35 13.37 -32.79
C ALA A 337 -11.51 14.62 -31.89
N TRP A 338 -12.69 15.21 -31.87
CA TRP A 338 -13.02 16.37 -31.00
C TRP A 338 -12.94 16.00 -29.52
N ALA A 339 -13.58 14.90 -29.11
CA ALA A 339 -13.55 14.39 -27.74
C ALA A 339 -12.12 14.07 -27.26
N TYR A 340 -11.29 13.53 -28.15
CA TYR A 340 -9.88 13.25 -27.85
C TYR A 340 -9.12 14.55 -27.56
N MET A 341 -9.25 15.56 -28.39
CA MET A 341 -8.57 16.85 -28.20
C MET A 341 -9.05 17.57 -26.94
N GLU A 342 -10.34 17.51 -26.63
CA GLU A 342 -10.86 18.01 -25.35
C GLU A 342 -10.23 17.21 -24.18
N GLY A 343 -10.06 15.89 -24.30
CA GLY A 343 -9.38 15.05 -23.33
C GLY A 343 -7.91 15.42 -23.13
N VAL A 344 -7.20 15.79 -24.20
CA VAL A 344 -5.81 16.32 -24.10
C VAL A 344 -5.77 17.60 -23.28
N LEU A 345 -6.69 18.51 -23.51
CA LEU A 345 -6.78 19.78 -22.75
C LEU A 345 -7.08 19.53 -21.29
N ASP A 346 -7.97 18.55 -20.99
CA ASP A 346 -8.29 18.14 -19.64
C ASP A 346 -7.04 17.62 -18.90
N VAL A 347 -6.32 16.70 -19.52
CA VAL A 347 -5.11 16.10 -18.91
C VAL A 347 -4.03 17.16 -18.70
N ARG A 348 -3.83 18.08 -19.63
CA ARG A 348 -2.91 19.22 -19.44
C ARG A 348 -3.26 20.05 -18.22
N LEU A 349 -4.55 20.38 -18.05
CA LEU A 349 -5.00 21.14 -16.88
C LEU A 349 -4.80 20.36 -15.58
N LEU A 350 -5.09 19.05 -15.58
CA LEU A 350 -4.88 18.19 -14.40
C LEU A 350 -3.41 18.13 -14.01
N LEU A 351 -2.51 17.94 -14.97
CA LEU A 351 -1.05 17.91 -14.74
C LEU A 351 -0.50 19.27 -14.30
N ASP A 352 -1.22 20.35 -14.59
CA ASP A 352 -0.91 21.71 -14.13
C ASP A 352 -1.52 22.04 -12.76
N GLY A 353 -2.21 21.09 -12.13
CA GLY A 353 -2.80 21.23 -10.79
C GLY A 353 -4.24 21.77 -10.79
N GLY A 354 -4.89 21.88 -11.96
CA GLY A 354 -6.29 22.29 -12.06
C GLY A 354 -7.27 21.17 -11.77
N LYS A 355 -8.56 21.49 -11.85
CA LYS A 355 -9.68 20.57 -11.57
C LYS A 355 -10.64 20.49 -12.75
N ILE A 356 -11.19 19.31 -12.99
CA ILE A 356 -12.13 19.01 -14.08
C ILE A 356 -13.35 18.29 -13.52
N SER A 357 -14.54 18.72 -13.90
CA SER A 357 -15.77 17.96 -13.66
C SER A 357 -15.73 16.62 -14.39
N MET A 358 -16.22 15.55 -13.78
CA MET A 358 -16.30 14.27 -14.47
C MET A 358 -17.08 14.42 -15.78
N ILE A 359 -18.28 14.95 -15.73
CA ILE A 359 -19.05 15.33 -16.92
C ILE A 359 -19.08 16.85 -17.03
N LYS A 360 -18.55 17.39 -18.11
CA LYS A 360 -18.52 18.82 -18.37
C LYS A 360 -19.89 19.36 -18.77
N SER A 361 -20.21 20.53 -18.24
CA SER A 361 -21.30 21.37 -18.75
C SER A 361 -20.90 22.07 -20.07
N GLN A 362 -21.85 22.73 -20.72
CA GLN A 362 -21.56 23.50 -21.95
C GLN A 362 -20.56 24.64 -21.70
N GLU A 363 -20.59 25.26 -20.52
CA GLU A 363 -19.72 26.37 -20.12
C GLU A 363 -18.31 25.94 -19.80
N GLU A 364 -18.14 24.69 -19.30
CA GLU A 364 -16.85 24.08 -18.98
C GLU A 364 -16.12 23.51 -20.20
N TRP A 365 -16.83 23.32 -21.31
CA TRP A 365 -16.25 22.85 -22.56
C TRP A 365 -15.33 23.91 -23.18
N THR A 366 -14.14 23.50 -23.63
CA THR A 366 -13.08 24.44 -24.01
C THR A 366 -12.81 24.48 -25.51
N SER A 367 -12.77 23.31 -26.18
CA SER A 367 -12.39 23.23 -27.58
C SER A 367 -13.54 23.62 -28.53
N ASP A 368 -13.16 24.23 -29.65
CA ASP A 368 -14.08 24.55 -30.75
C ASP A 368 -13.75 23.66 -31.96
N LEU A 369 -14.79 23.03 -32.54
CA LEU A 369 -14.67 22.16 -33.70
C LEU A 369 -13.89 22.79 -34.85
N PHE A 370 -14.13 24.07 -35.10
CA PHE A 370 -13.53 24.83 -36.23
C PHE A 370 -12.19 25.49 -35.86
N ASN A 371 -11.70 25.28 -34.64
CA ASN A 371 -10.42 25.81 -34.16
C ASN A 371 -9.58 24.76 -33.40
N ILE A 372 -9.70 23.50 -33.73
CA ILE A 372 -8.98 22.38 -33.10
C ILE A 372 -7.45 22.57 -33.19
N GLY A 373 -6.93 23.19 -34.24
CA GLY A 373 -5.52 23.49 -34.37
C GLY A 373 -4.93 24.30 -33.21
N ALA A 374 -5.71 25.19 -32.59
CA ALA A 374 -5.29 25.94 -31.41
C ALA A 374 -5.07 25.01 -30.19
N CYS A 375 -5.82 23.92 -30.09
CA CYS A 375 -5.70 22.94 -29.01
C CYS A 375 -4.38 22.15 -29.07
N MET A 376 -3.67 22.15 -30.21
CA MET A 376 -2.40 21.45 -30.38
C MET A 376 -1.21 22.19 -29.74
N SER A 377 -1.40 23.48 -29.39
CA SER A 377 -0.38 24.24 -28.65
C SER A 377 -0.23 23.67 -27.24
N PRO A 378 1.01 23.41 -26.75
CA PRO A 378 1.24 22.85 -25.39
C PRO A 378 0.65 23.71 -24.27
N ASP A 379 0.62 25.02 -24.45
CA ASP A 379 0.16 25.97 -23.41
C ASP A 379 -1.37 26.13 -23.37
N PHE A 380 -2.08 25.57 -24.35
CA PHE A 380 -3.54 25.64 -24.37
C PHE A 380 -4.13 24.52 -23.51
N LYS A 381 -4.87 24.91 -22.46
CA LYS A 381 -5.42 24.02 -21.42
C LYS A 381 -6.94 24.16 -21.34
N ALA A 382 -7.60 23.16 -20.73
CA ALA A 382 -9.03 23.23 -20.44
C ALA A 382 -9.36 24.37 -19.44
N ARG A 383 -10.64 24.70 -19.36
CA ARG A 383 -11.16 25.60 -18.33
C ARG A 383 -11.17 24.91 -16.98
N ASN A 384 -10.66 25.59 -15.95
CA ASN A 384 -10.63 25.07 -14.59
C ASN A 384 -12.03 25.06 -13.98
N CYS A 385 -12.38 23.97 -13.28
CA CYS A 385 -13.63 23.80 -12.56
C CYS A 385 -13.36 23.74 -11.05
N GLU A 386 -14.01 24.58 -10.24
CA GLU A 386 -13.77 24.61 -8.79
C GLU A 386 -14.21 23.34 -8.06
N THR A 387 -15.30 22.71 -8.51
CA THR A 387 -15.92 21.54 -7.89
C THR A 387 -15.47 20.20 -8.47
N GLY A 388 -14.60 20.21 -9.49
CA GLY A 388 -14.11 19.01 -10.17
C GLY A 388 -13.07 18.22 -9.40
N MET A 389 -12.63 17.10 -9.99
CA MET A 389 -11.51 16.26 -9.52
C MET A 389 -10.19 16.84 -10.02
N ASN A 390 -9.16 16.81 -9.17
CA ASN A 390 -7.79 17.12 -9.55
C ASN A 390 -7.02 15.83 -9.94
N TYR A 391 -5.74 15.95 -10.29
CA TYR A 391 -4.90 14.84 -10.66
C TYR A 391 -4.79 13.78 -9.54
N GLU A 392 -4.60 14.22 -8.29
CA GLU A 392 -4.52 13.35 -7.12
C GLU A 392 -5.81 12.55 -6.88
N ASP A 393 -6.99 13.17 -7.12
CA ASP A 393 -8.29 12.49 -6.99
C ASP A 393 -8.43 11.37 -8.02
N TYR A 394 -7.92 11.56 -9.26
CA TYR A 394 -7.90 10.52 -10.28
C TYR A 394 -6.93 9.39 -9.95
N ILE A 395 -5.70 9.69 -9.50
CA ILE A 395 -4.74 8.66 -9.06
C ILE A 395 -5.34 7.85 -7.91
N LEU A 396 -5.94 8.52 -6.92
CA LEU A 396 -6.58 7.85 -5.79
C LEU A 396 -7.71 6.92 -6.25
N ALA A 397 -8.51 7.35 -7.23
CA ALA A 397 -9.54 6.49 -7.80
C ALA A 397 -8.92 5.25 -8.51
N PHE A 398 -7.82 5.42 -9.23
CA PHE A 398 -7.11 4.31 -9.87
C PHE A 398 -6.51 3.33 -8.85
N LEU A 399 -5.94 3.81 -7.74
CA LEU A 399 -5.45 2.98 -6.65
C LEU A 399 -6.57 2.13 -6.04
N VAL A 400 -7.71 2.74 -5.72
CA VAL A 400 -8.88 2.01 -5.18
C VAL A 400 -9.39 0.93 -6.14
N LEU A 401 -9.26 1.14 -7.45
CA LEU A 401 -9.66 0.18 -8.49
C LEU A 401 -8.61 -0.91 -8.75
N GLU A 402 -7.38 -0.71 -8.30
CA GLU A 402 -6.30 -1.70 -8.45
C GLU A 402 -6.56 -2.94 -7.59
N SER A 403 -5.93 -4.08 -7.92
CA SER A 403 -6.01 -5.26 -7.06
C SER A 403 -5.25 -5.02 -5.75
N SER A 404 -5.76 -5.55 -4.61
CA SER A 404 -5.11 -5.36 -3.31
C SER A 404 -3.66 -5.86 -3.29
N ARG A 405 -3.39 -6.96 -4.02
CA ARG A 405 -2.03 -7.50 -4.16
C ARG A 405 -1.09 -6.53 -4.89
N ASN A 406 -1.50 -6.00 -6.05
CA ASN A 406 -0.65 -5.08 -6.81
C ASN A 406 -0.40 -3.81 -6.01
N GLU A 407 -1.46 -3.27 -5.41
CA GLU A 407 -1.38 -2.05 -4.61
C GLU A 407 -0.43 -2.22 -3.42
N SER A 408 -0.56 -3.29 -2.63
CA SER A 408 0.29 -3.53 -1.45
C SER A 408 1.72 -3.90 -1.82
N MET A 409 1.93 -4.85 -2.75
CA MET A 409 3.28 -5.31 -3.08
C MET A 409 4.11 -4.22 -3.77
N ARG A 410 3.51 -3.46 -4.70
CA ARG A 410 4.20 -2.34 -5.34
C ARG A 410 4.47 -1.18 -4.36
N SER A 411 3.58 -0.97 -3.39
CA SER A 411 3.86 0.00 -2.32
C SER A 411 5.05 -0.43 -1.46
N LEU A 412 5.16 -1.72 -1.13
CA LEU A 412 6.31 -2.25 -0.41
C LEU A 412 7.60 -2.18 -1.24
N ASP A 413 7.55 -2.31 -2.58
CA ASP A 413 8.70 -2.07 -3.46
C ASP A 413 9.27 -0.66 -3.28
N VAL A 414 8.38 0.34 -3.31
CA VAL A 414 8.75 1.75 -3.15
C VAL A 414 9.34 1.99 -1.76
N ILE A 415 8.68 1.49 -0.72
CA ILE A 415 9.13 1.66 0.67
C ILE A 415 10.48 0.97 0.89
N GLU A 416 10.67 -0.26 0.38
CA GLU A 416 11.94 -0.98 0.47
C GLU A 416 13.07 -0.22 -0.23
N ASN A 417 12.82 0.27 -1.44
CA ASN A 417 13.80 1.05 -2.20
C ASN A 417 14.17 2.36 -1.47
N SER A 418 13.19 3.04 -0.88
CA SER A 418 13.42 4.22 -0.06
C SER A 418 14.23 3.89 1.19
N MET A 419 13.88 2.82 1.92
CA MET A 419 14.62 2.39 3.11
C MET A 419 16.05 2.00 2.79
N ASN A 420 16.29 1.29 1.69
CA ASN A 420 17.63 0.87 1.26
C ASN A 420 18.53 2.05 0.88
N SER A 421 17.99 3.24 0.66
CA SER A 421 18.77 4.47 0.49
C SER A 421 19.32 5.07 1.80
N ILE A 422 18.83 4.58 2.96
CA ILE A 422 19.23 5.07 4.28
C ILE A 422 20.41 4.26 4.81
N PRO A 423 21.49 4.91 5.33
CA PRO A 423 22.62 4.20 5.93
C PRO A 423 22.16 3.21 7.01
N TYR A 424 22.76 2.03 7.04
CA TYR A 424 22.48 0.86 7.90
C TYR A 424 21.25 0.03 7.51
N TYR A 425 20.47 0.44 6.51
CA TYR A 425 19.29 -0.30 6.02
C TYR A 425 19.43 -0.74 4.56
N GLU A 426 20.64 -0.73 4.00
CA GLU A 426 20.91 -1.03 2.57
C GLU A 426 20.49 -2.46 2.16
N ASN A 427 20.38 -3.37 3.12
CA ASN A 427 19.98 -4.77 2.90
C ASN A 427 18.60 -5.11 3.49
N LEU A 428 17.83 -4.10 3.88
CA LEU A 428 16.51 -4.32 4.44
C LEU A 428 15.58 -4.93 3.39
N LYS A 429 14.88 -6.00 3.78
CA LYS A 429 13.85 -6.62 2.96
C LYS A 429 12.51 -6.63 3.68
N MET A 430 11.46 -6.13 3.03
CA MET A 430 10.12 -6.04 3.62
C MET A 430 9.52 -7.41 3.96
N ASP A 431 9.90 -8.46 3.25
CA ASP A 431 9.50 -9.84 3.54
C ASP A 431 10.32 -10.52 4.66
N ASN A 432 11.14 -9.77 5.38
CA ASN A 432 11.78 -10.18 6.63
C ASN A 432 11.19 -9.48 7.86
N LEU A 433 10.21 -8.58 7.68
CA LEU A 433 9.63 -7.82 8.77
C LEU A 433 8.50 -8.58 9.46
N ILE A 434 8.72 -8.90 10.72
CA ILE A 434 7.74 -9.55 11.59
C ILE A 434 6.81 -8.46 12.18
N CYS A 435 5.52 -8.65 12.03
CA CYS A 435 4.49 -7.78 12.62
C CYS A 435 3.74 -8.43 13.78
N ASP A 436 3.80 -9.76 13.89
CA ASP A 436 3.19 -10.52 14.97
C ASP A 436 4.06 -11.78 15.26
N MET A 437 4.19 -12.16 16.52
CA MET A 437 5.03 -13.30 16.90
C MET A 437 4.58 -13.94 18.21
N ASP A 438 4.60 -15.26 18.22
CA ASP A 438 4.56 -16.14 19.39
C ASP A 438 5.98 -16.61 19.70
N MET A 439 6.46 -16.36 20.92
CA MET A 439 7.75 -16.86 21.37
C MET A 439 7.62 -17.70 22.63
N THR A 440 8.47 -18.71 22.76
CA THR A 440 8.61 -19.53 23.95
C THR A 440 10.04 -19.45 24.47
N ILE A 441 10.21 -19.10 25.73
CA ILE A 441 11.52 -19.07 26.41
C ILE A 441 11.56 -20.22 27.40
N GLU A 442 12.64 -21.00 27.35
CA GLU A 442 12.93 -22.08 28.27
C GLU A 442 13.90 -21.59 29.36
N TYR A 443 13.59 -21.90 30.60
CA TYR A 443 14.36 -21.51 31.77
C TYR A 443 14.72 -22.71 32.61
N GLU A 444 15.87 -22.60 33.27
CA GLU A 444 16.30 -23.50 34.35
C GLU A 444 16.49 -22.74 35.65
N ALA A 445 16.24 -23.42 36.77
CA ALA A 445 16.53 -22.90 38.12
C ALA A 445 16.98 -24.02 39.02
N ASP A 446 18.11 -23.80 39.75
CA ASP A 446 18.65 -24.77 40.68
C ASP A 446 17.75 -24.91 41.92
N PRO A 447 17.47 -26.11 42.41
CA PRO A 447 16.82 -26.32 43.69
C PRO A 447 17.73 -25.88 44.84
N MET A 448 17.19 -25.22 45.86
CA MET A 448 17.98 -24.69 46.93
C MET A 448 18.29 -25.77 48.03
N PHE A 449 17.30 -26.55 48.36
CA PHE A 449 17.41 -27.54 49.44
C PHE A 449 17.46 -28.98 48.96
N PHE A 450 16.92 -29.32 47.80
CA PHE A 450 16.93 -30.67 47.24
C PHE A 450 18.30 -31.09 46.70
N SER A 451 19.18 -30.16 46.35
CA SER A 451 20.57 -30.42 45.96
C SER A 451 21.43 -30.96 47.09
N LEU A 452 20.97 -30.86 48.36
CA LEU A 452 21.65 -31.38 49.53
C LEU A 452 21.38 -32.87 49.78
N VAL A 453 20.38 -33.44 49.10
CA VAL A 453 20.08 -34.86 49.17
C VAL A 453 20.71 -35.50 47.94
N THR A 454 21.92 -36.03 48.06
CA THR A 454 22.63 -36.79 47.06
C THR A 454 21.95 -38.16 46.83
N LEU A 455 20.78 -38.14 46.24
CA LEU A 455 20.21 -39.29 45.54
C LEU A 455 20.47 -39.02 44.07
N ASP A 456 21.31 -39.86 43.44
CA ASP A 456 21.53 -39.91 41.98
C ASP A 456 20.20 -40.19 41.26
N VAL A 457 19.28 -39.24 41.30
CA VAL A 457 18.01 -39.27 40.59
C VAL A 457 18.06 -38.18 39.53
N PRO A 458 18.22 -38.57 38.23
CA PRO A 458 18.46 -37.59 37.14
C PRO A 458 17.34 -36.56 36.91
N PHE A 459 16.27 -36.60 37.68
CA PHE A 459 15.11 -35.72 37.57
C PHE A 459 15.07 -34.57 38.62
N LEU A 460 16.08 -34.44 39.45
CA LEU A 460 16.11 -33.45 40.58
C LEU A 460 17.22 -32.42 40.46
N ASP A 461 17.96 -32.39 39.35
CA ASP A 461 19.12 -31.51 39.21
C ASP A 461 18.74 -30.04 39.00
N PHE A 462 17.60 -29.76 38.35
CA PHE A 462 17.06 -28.42 38.13
C PHE A 462 15.57 -28.42 37.79
N TYR A 463 14.91 -27.30 38.03
CA TYR A 463 13.55 -27.03 37.62
C TYR A 463 13.56 -26.45 36.22
N GLN A 464 12.72 -26.98 35.30
CA GLN A 464 12.52 -26.45 33.97
C GLN A 464 11.18 -25.72 33.86
N PHE A 465 11.21 -24.54 33.26
CA PHE A 465 10.03 -23.72 33.00
C PHE A 465 10.00 -23.35 31.53
N LYS A 466 8.84 -23.50 30.90
CA LYS A 466 8.58 -23.00 29.55
C LYS A 466 7.50 -21.94 29.63
N LYS A 467 7.78 -20.73 29.15
CA LYS A 467 6.84 -19.63 29.12
C LYS A 467 6.66 -19.14 27.72
N LYS A 468 5.40 -19.07 27.32
CA LYS A 468 4.97 -18.58 26.00
C LYS A 468 4.37 -17.19 26.12
N GLU A 469 4.69 -16.33 25.17
CA GLU A 469 4.15 -14.97 25.09
C GLU A 469 3.88 -14.60 23.65
N TYR A 470 2.79 -13.88 23.41
CA TYR A 470 2.37 -13.35 22.13
C TYR A 470 2.45 -11.84 22.13
N ARG A 471 2.98 -11.26 21.04
CA ARG A 471 2.96 -9.82 20.79
C ARG A 471 2.64 -9.55 19.33
N SER A 472 1.96 -8.41 19.11
CA SER A 472 1.57 -7.96 17.77
C SER A 472 1.53 -6.45 17.71
N TYR A 473 1.82 -5.90 16.53
CA TYR A 473 1.57 -4.51 16.16
C TYR A 473 0.18 -4.31 15.51
N LEU A 474 -0.47 -5.40 15.13
CA LEU A 474 -1.77 -5.44 14.42
C LEU A 474 -2.96 -5.25 15.36
#